data_54fffc9915e0222c344195c0bc0869b7
#
_entry.id   54fffc9915e0222c344195c0bc0869b7
#
_cell.length_a   1.000
_cell.length_b   1.000
_cell.length_c   1.000
_cell.angle_alpha   90.00
_cell.angle_beta   90.00
_cell.angle_gamma   90.00
#
_symmetry.space_group_name_H-M   'P 1'
#
loop_
_entity.id
_entity.type
_entity.pdbx_description
1 polymer ?
#
loop_
_entity_poly.entity_id
_entity_poly.type
_entity_poly.pdbx_seq_one_letter_code
_entity_poly.pdbx_strand_id
1 'polypeptide(L)'
;YGNVAERLFTRDRKESPILSELMHLYLTRPDLVEGTDRMVQQQQTKLDDIKAPIHHDPTLVEKVADRPVEPTNVPVDVLVKRPNFWTFSGDYALQFLQNYVSGNWYKGGESNYSALVSLVMQANYNNKQKVKWENRLELKYGMQSSRSDSLHSFKSTEDLIRLTSKLGLQATKRWYYTVQFIGNTQFSHSYRSNDPKIYSAFAAPLNINLSIGMDYSVDWMNHRLKGNFHLAPLAYNMKYTRMLELTRRLGIKDGNHFLHDFGSEFTVDLEWQLMESLTWKTRLYGYSTYKRTELEWENTFTFRFNRYISSRVFIYPRFDDGVSRDDHYAFWQLKEFASIGFQYSF
;
A
#
# COMPACT_ATOMS: atom_id res chain seq x y z
N TYR A 1 -10.58 55.67 16.62
CA TYR A 1 -9.80 54.74 17.49
C TYR A 1 -10.67 54.16 18.63
N GLY A 2 -11.66 54.89 19.20
CA GLY A 2 -12.53 54.35 20.25
C GLY A 2 -13.39 53.15 19.84
N ASN A 3 -13.92 53.15 18.62
CA ASN A 3 -14.83 52.11 18.11
C ASN A 3 -14.17 50.75 17.84
N VAL A 4 -12.86 50.73 17.61
CA VAL A 4 -12.12 49.46 17.36
C VAL A 4 -11.75 48.79 18.67
N ALA A 5 -11.37 49.56 19.68
CA ALA A 5 -11.10 49.09 21.02
C ALA A 5 -12.39 48.52 21.68
N GLU A 6 -13.51 49.25 21.58
CA GLU A 6 -14.81 48.76 22.06
C GLU A 6 -15.28 47.47 21.41
N ARG A 7 -15.05 47.30 20.09
CA ARG A 7 -15.39 46.06 19.36
C ARG A 7 -14.50 44.87 19.76
N LEU A 8 -13.27 45.10 20.13
CA LEU A 8 -12.35 44.03 20.61
C LEU A 8 -12.70 43.60 22.06
N PHE A 9 -13.28 44.48 22.86
CA PHE A 9 -13.54 44.24 24.26
C PHE A 9 -14.99 43.87 24.59
N THR A 10 -15.95 44.02 23.68
CA THR A 10 -17.37 43.67 23.91
C THR A 10 -17.75 42.25 23.49
N ARG A 11 -16.82 41.46 22.98
CA ARG A 11 -17.12 40.09 22.54
C ARG A 11 -16.49 39.08 23.50
N ASP A 12 -17.37 38.42 24.26
CA ASP A 12 -17.19 37.23 25.09
C ASP A 12 -16.56 37.42 26.49
N ARG A 13 -17.40 37.28 27.48
CA ARG A 13 -17.08 37.15 28.91
C ARG A 13 -16.31 35.91 29.33
N LYS A 14 -15.47 35.37 28.46
CA LYS A 14 -14.44 34.35 28.75
C LYS A 14 -13.09 34.88 28.39
N GLU A 15 -12.74 36.04 28.89
CA GLU A 15 -11.39 36.56 28.71
C GLU A 15 -10.39 35.70 29.43
N SER A 16 -9.40 35.26 28.73
CA SER A 16 -8.21 34.62 29.29
C SER A 16 -7.57 35.65 30.24
N PRO A 17 -7.26 35.29 31.50
CA PRO A 17 -6.64 36.20 32.49
C PRO A 17 -5.34 36.82 31.96
N ILE A 18 -4.68 36.17 30.99
CA ILE A 18 -3.46 36.61 30.30
C ILE A 18 -3.74 37.86 29.46
N LEU A 19 -4.90 37.93 28.77
CA LEU A 19 -5.24 39.09 27.92
C LEU A 19 -5.54 40.35 28.76
N SER A 20 -6.16 40.19 29.91
CA SER A 20 -6.44 41.25 30.88
C SER A 20 -5.14 41.81 31.47
N GLU A 21 -4.22 40.97 31.85
CA GLU A 21 -2.90 41.36 32.37
C GLU A 21 -2.02 42.04 31.30
N LEU A 22 -2.02 41.53 30.05
CA LEU A 22 -1.35 42.15 28.92
C LEU A 22 -1.87 43.58 28.65
N MET A 23 -3.20 43.76 28.69
CA MET A 23 -3.81 45.08 28.54
C MET A 23 -3.49 46.04 29.67
N HIS A 24 -3.47 45.56 30.88
CA HIS A 24 -3.05 46.36 32.01
C HIS A 24 -1.58 46.80 31.88
N LEU A 25 -0.70 45.91 31.39
CA LEU A 25 0.70 46.20 31.11
C LEU A 25 0.84 47.27 30.00
N TYR A 26 0.08 47.17 28.91
CA TYR A 26 0.08 48.16 27.85
C TYR A 26 -0.37 49.58 28.30
N LEU A 27 -1.30 49.61 29.24
CA LEU A 27 -1.82 50.88 29.72
C LEU A 27 -0.95 51.51 30.83
N THR A 28 -0.32 50.69 31.69
CA THR A 28 0.46 51.18 32.85
C THR A 28 1.93 51.35 32.58
N ARG A 29 2.51 50.52 31.68
CA ARG A 29 3.94 50.51 31.35
C ARG A 29 4.20 50.47 29.84
N PRO A 30 3.83 51.54 29.13
CA PRO A 30 4.03 51.62 27.69
C PRO A 30 5.52 51.61 27.28
N ASP A 31 6.44 51.85 28.23
CA ASP A 31 7.89 51.78 28.05
C ASP A 31 8.41 50.34 27.82
N LEU A 32 7.65 49.34 28.20
CA LEU A 32 8.00 47.93 27.98
C LEU A 32 7.45 47.34 26.68
N VAL A 33 6.75 48.14 25.89
CA VAL A 33 6.17 47.70 24.62
C VAL A 33 7.12 48.03 23.47
N GLU A 34 7.70 47.02 22.84
CA GLU A 34 8.67 47.19 21.74
C GLU A 34 8.06 47.73 20.44
N GLY A 35 6.74 47.66 20.26
CA GLY A 35 6.06 48.14 19.08
C GLY A 35 4.70 48.71 19.38
N THR A 36 4.42 49.96 19.00
CA THR A 36 3.10 50.59 19.04
C THR A 36 2.59 50.85 17.65
N ASP A 37 1.25 51.00 17.49
CA ASP A 37 0.64 51.37 16.20
C ASP A 37 1.26 52.64 15.58
N ARG A 38 1.71 53.55 16.40
CA ARG A 38 2.43 54.74 15.96
C ARG A 38 3.79 54.41 15.35
N MET A 39 4.52 53.46 15.93
CA MET A 39 5.79 53.01 15.38
C MET A 39 5.61 52.25 14.06
N VAL A 40 4.58 51.41 13.97
CA VAL A 40 4.23 50.73 12.73
C VAL A 40 3.82 51.72 11.64
N GLN A 41 3.02 52.74 11.97
CA GLN A 41 2.66 53.82 11.04
C GLN A 41 3.89 54.66 10.60
N GLN A 42 4.81 54.96 11.52
CA GLN A 42 6.06 55.65 11.17
C GLN A 42 7.00 54.80 10.28
N GLN A 43 6.97 53.48 10.48
CA GLN A 43 7.70 52.58 9.60
C GLN A 43 7.01 52.42 8.24
N GLN A 44 5.69 52.47 8.15
CA GLN A 44 4.95 52.49 6.90
C GLN A 44 5.23 53.78 6.08
N THR A 45 5.33 54.95 6.73
CA THR A 45 5.71 56.19 6.07
C THR A 45 7.14 56.13 5.51
N LYS A 46 8.07 55.46 6.23
CA LYS A 46 9.42 55.21 5.71
C LYS A 46 9.44 54.20 4.55
N LEU A 47 8.52 53.24 4.52
CA LEU A 47 8.37 52.30 3.39
C LEU A 47 7.78 52.97 2.14
N ASP A 48 6.94 53.99 2.29
CA ASP A 48 6.42 54.77 1.16
C ASP A 48 7.50 55.66 0.55
N ASP A 49 8.47 56.13 1.36
CA ASP A 49 9.67 56.84 0.87
C ASP A 49 10.58 55.90 0.02
N ILE A 50 10.58 54.61 0.25
CA ILE A 50 11.32 53.64 -0.56
C ILE A 50 10.69 53.42 -1.93
N LYS A 51 9.39 53.73 -2.10
CA LYS A 51 8.68 53.67 -3.39
C LYS A 51 8.93 54.91 -4.24
N ALA A 52 9.49 55.99 -3.69
CA ALA A 52 9.87 57.14 -4.48
C ALA A 52 11.06 56.78 -5.37
N PRO A 53 11.03 57.06 -6.67
CA PRO A 53 12.15 56.77 -7.54
C PRO A 53 13.39 57.55 -7.05
N ILE A 54 14.44 56.80 -6.69
CA ILE A 54 15.73 57.35 -6.28
C ILE A 54 16.31 58.05 -7.50
N HIS A 55 16.33 59.38 -7.48
CA HIS A 55 17.03 60.13 -8.49
C HIS A 55 18.55 60.01 -8.21
N HIS A 56 19.16 59.15 -8.95
CA HIS A 56 20.63 58.99 -8.92
C HIS A 56 21.19 59.87 -10.05
N ASP A 57 21.95 60.90 -9.67
CA ASP A 57 22.74 61.68 -10.63
C ASP A 57 23.99 60.86 -11.03
N PRO A 58 24.02 60.31 -12.27
CA PRO A 58 25.10 59.43 -12.68
C PRO A 58 26.43 60.14 -12.71
N THR A 59 27.44 59.55 -12.15
CA THR A 59 28.85 60.04 -12.20
C THR A 59 29.34 59.99 -13.64
N LEU A 60 30.47 60.73 -13.92
CA LEU A 60 31.07 60.77 -15.25
C LEU A 60 31.45 59.41 -15.80
N VAL A 61 31.79 58.48 -14.94
CA VAL A 61 32.14 57.07 -15.27
C VAL A 61 30.90 56.32 -15.67
N GLU A 62 29.74 56.50 -15.00
CA GLU A 62 28.47 55.85 -15.30
C GLU A 62 27.86 56.39 -16.60
N LYS A 63 28.15 57.62 -16.98
CA LYS A 63 27.73 58.23 -18.27
C LYS A 63 28.50 57.67 -19.46
N VAL A 64 29.69 57.11 -19.25
CA VAL A 64 30.58 56.59 -20.31
C VAL A 64 30.58 55.06 -20.36
N ALA A 65 30.23 54.39 -19.25
CA ALA A 65 30.11 52.95 -19.22
C ALA A 65 28.85 52.50 -19.99
N ASP A 66 29.00 51.51 -20.85
CA ASP A 66 27.83 50.86 -21.49
C ASP A 66 26.89 50.37 -20.40
N ARG A 67 25.65 50.90 -20.43
CA ARG A 67 24.62 50.43 -19.49
C ARG A 67 24.40 48.96 -19.71
N PRO A 68 24.54 48.12 -18.67
CA PRO A 68 24.13 46.73 -18.81
C PRO A 68 22.66 46.75 -19.25
N VAL A 69 22.37 46.16 -20.40
CA VAL A 69 21.00 45.97 -20.88
C VAL A 69 20.39 44.95 -19.91
N GLU A 70 19.67 45.45 -18.91
CA GLU A 70 18.81 44.58 -18.13
C GLU A 70 17.83 43.90 -19.10
N PRO A 71 17.80 42.60 -19.18
CA PRO A 71 16.84 41.91 -20.01
C PRO A 71 15.43 42.26 -19.50
N THR A 72 14.74 43.11 -20.22
CA THR A 72 13.44 43.69 -19.85
C THR A 72 12.32 42.64 -19.80
N ASN A 73 12.59 41.41 -20.17
CA ASN A 73 11.69 40.28 -20.06
C ASN A 73 12.49 38.99 -19.88
N VAL A 74 12.89 38.68 -18.65
CA VAL A 74 13.13 37.33 -18.29
C VAL A 74 11.76 36.72 -18.04
N PRO A 75 11.22 35.87 -18.92
CA PRO A 75 9.99 35.16 -18.61
C PRO A 75 10.26 34.38 -17.34
N VAL A 76 9.70 34.80 -16.22
CA VAL A 76 9.68 34.02 -15.00
C VAL A 76 8.70 32.89 -15.29
N ASP A 77 9.24 31.79 -15.79
CA ASP A 77 8.48 30.54 -15.83
C ASP A 77 8.17 30.14 -14.38
N VAL A 78 7.01 30.56 -13.92
CA VAL A 78 6.46 30.08 -12.66
C VAL A 78 6.14 28.62 -12.87
N LEU A 79 7.11 27.77 -12.52
CA LEU A 79 6.95 26.33 -12.57
C LEU A 79 5.97 25.93 -11.45
N VAL A 80 4.68 26.03 -11.75
CA VAL A 80 3.63 25.54 -10.87
C VAL A 80 3.70 24.03 -10.89
N LYS A 81 4.48 23.45 -9.96
CA LYS A 81 4.46 22.00 -9.73
C LYS A 81 3.06 21.62 -9.29
N ARG A 82 2.30 20.99 -10.18
CA ARG A 82 1.04 20.37 -9.81
C ARG A 82 1.33 19.31 -8.75
N PRO A 83 0.61 19.29 -7.62
CA PRO A 83 0.86 18.30 -6.59
C PRO A 83 0.64 16.89 -7.17
N ASN A 84 1.64 16.04 -7.03
CA ASN A 84 1.51 14.64 -7.39
C ASN A 84 0.92 13.89 -6.20
N PHE A 85 -0.30 13.38 -6.35
CA PHE A 85 -1.02 12.61 -5.33
C PHE A 85 -0.75 11.09 -5.43
N TRP A 86 0.04 10.66 -6.41
CA TRP A 86 0.42 9.27 -6.61
C TRP A 86 1.70 8.94 -5.86
N THR A 87 1.69 7.79 -5.22
CA THR A 87 2.87 7.17 -4.60
C THR A 87 3.07 5.79 -5.21
N PHE A 88 4.27 5.52 -5.69
CA PHE A 88 4.65 4.22 -6.23
C PHE A 88 5.64 3.56 -5.30
N SER A 89 5.47 2.27 -5.07
CA SER A 89 6.41 1.46 -4.30
C SER A 89 6.43 0.05 -4.85
N GLY A 90 7.50 -0.69 -4.58
CA GLY A 90 7.63 -2.05 -5.05
C GLY A 90 8.62 -2.86 -4.24
N ASP A 91 8.34 -4.16 -4.18
CA ASP A 91 9.19 -5.18 -3.55
C ASP A 91 9.50 -6.25 -4.59
N TYR A 92 10.78 -6.49 -4.83
CA TYR A 92 11.27 -7.60 -5.66
C TYR A 92 11.98 -8.60 -4.76
N ALA A 93 11.68 -9.88 -4.92
CA ALA A 93 12.40 -10.94 -4.23
C ALA A 93 12.72 -12.07 -5.21
N LEU A 94 13.96 -12.51 -5.19
CA LEU A 94 14.45 -13.68 -5.90
C LEU A 94 14.99 -14.66 -4.86
N GLN A 95 14.48 -15.88 -4.88
CA GLN A 95 14.86 -16.94 -3.97
C GLN A 95 15.28 -18.15 -4.78
N PHE A 96 16.36 -18.80 -4.37
CA PHE A 96 16.90 -19.97 -5.04
C PHE A 96 17.31 -20.99 -3.99
N LEU A 97 16.94 -22.23 -4.24
CA LEU A 97 17.33 -23.38 -3.45
C LEU A 97 17.87 -24.45 -4.38
N GLN A 98 19.05 -24.97 -4.07
CA GLN A 98 19.65 -26.07 -4.78
C GLN A 98 20.06 -27.16 -3.77
N ASN A 99 19.65 -28.39 -4.06
CA ASN A 99 20.14 -29.58 -3.41
C ASN A 99 20.69 -30.51 -4.48
N TYR A 100 21.96 -30.89 -4.37
CA TYR A 100 22.59 -31.86 -5.26
C TYR A 100 23.05 -33.08 -4.48
N VAL A 101 22.64 -34.25 -4.93
CA VAL A 101 23.03 -35.55 -4.37
C VAL A 101 23.52 -36.41 -5.52
N SER A 102 24.77 -36.86 -5.44
CA SER A 102 25.32 -37.80 -6.41
C SER A 102 24.61 -39.14 -6.37
N GLY A 103 24.47 -39.83 -7.52
CA GLY A 103 23.75 -41.09 -7.60
C GLY A 103 24.33 -42.23 -6.75
N ASN A 104 25.58 -42.09 -6.34
CA ASN A 104 26.30 -43.05 -5.48
C ASN A 104 26.40 -42.59 -4.01
N TRP A 105 25.65 -41.57 -3.59
CA TRP A 105 25.64 -41.12 -2.22
C TRP A 105 25.13 -42.22 -1.29
N TYR A 106 25.92 -42.59 -0.26
CA TYR A 106 25.73 -43.80 0.55
C TYR A 106 24.40 -43.82 1.36
N LYS A 107 23.76 -42.68 1.60
CA LYS A 107 22.46 -42.58 2.29
C LYS A 107 21.27 -42.44 1.35
N GLY A 108 21.49 -42.47 0.04
CA GLY A 108 20.46 -42.08 -0.91
C GLY A 108 20.16 -40.58 -0.85
N GLY A 109 19.16 -40.13 -1.56
CA GLY A 109 18.69 -38.75 -1.60
C GLY A 109 18.37 -38.34 -3.03
N GLU A 110 17.76 -37.16 -3.17
CA GLU A 110 17.38 -36.58 -4.48
C GLU A 110 17.97 -35.21 -4.67
N SER A 111 18.40 -34.96 -5.92
CA SER A 111 18.75 -33.62 -6.34
C SER A 111 17.49 -32.86 -6.73
N ASN A 112 17.35 -31.66 -6.20
CA ASN A 112 16.28 -30.75 -6.59
C ASN A 112 16.80 -29.32 -6.74
N TYR A 113 16.15 -28.58 -7.60
CA TYR A 113 16.36 -27.16 -7.80
C TYR A 113 15.04 -26.46 -7.65
N SER A 114 15.01 -25.38 -6.91
CA SER A 114 13.82 -24.55 -6.74
C SER A 114 14.20 -23.07 -6.88
N ALA A 115 13.41 -22.34 -7.64
CA ALA A 115 13.53 -20.90 -7.76
C ALA A 115 12.16 -20.26 -7.58
N LEU A 116 12.12 -19.13 -6.87
CA LEU A 116 10.92 -18.34 -6.68
C LEU A 116 11.23 -16.87 -6.96
N VAL A 117 10.47 -16.29 -7.87
CA VAL A 117 10.43 -14.84 -8.16
C VAL A 117 9.14 -14.28 -7.58
N SER A 118 9.24 -13.19 -6.84
CA SER A 118 8.10 -12.46 -6.31
C SER A 118 8.26 -10.98 -6.63
N LEU A 119 7.24 -10.40 -7.24
CA LEU A 119 7.15 -8.99 -7.58
C LEU A 119 5.85 -8.44 -7.01
N VAL A 120 5.95 -7.43 -6.16
CA VAL A 120 4.82 -6.68 -5.64
C VAL A 120 4.98 -5.23 -6.05
N MET A 121 4.00 -4.69 -6.77
CA MET A 121 3.96 -3.28 -7.17
C MET A 121 2.73 -2.62 -6.59
N GLN A 122 2.88 -1.41 -6.10
CA GLN A 122 1.79 -0.61 -5.55
C GLN A 122 1.77 0.76 -6.21
N ALA A 123 0.58 1.22 -6.54
CA ALA A 123 0.31 2.54 -7.07
C ALA A 123 -0.86 3.14 -6.28
N ASN A 124 -0.55 4.03 -5.35
CA ASN A 124 -1.52 4.57 -4.41
C ASN A 124 -1.75 6.06 -4.70
N TYR A 125 -3.01 6.41 -4.92
CA TYR A 125 -3.47 7.79 -5.05
C TYR A 125 -4.12 8.25 -3.75
N ASN A 126 -3.75 9.43 -3.26
CA ASN A 126 -4.38 10.05 -2.10
C ASN A 126 -4.42 11.56 -2.28
N ASN A 127 -5.62 12.11 -2.52
CA ASN A 127 -5.80 13.55 -2.68
C ASN A 127 -5.72 14.33 -1.36
N LYS A 128 -5.44 13.64 -0.24
CA LYS A 128 -5.36 14.19 1.13
C LYS A 128 -6.63 14.91 1.61
N GLN A 129 -7.71 14.82 0.85
CA GLN A 129 -9.02 15.36 1.22
C GLN A 129 -9.98 14.24 1.60
N LYS A 130 -10.49 13.50 0.61
CA LYS A 130 -11.52 12.46 0.85
C LYS A 130 -11.31 11.18 0.06
N VAL A 131 -10.52 11.19 -1.01
CA VAL A 131 -10.39 10.07 -1.93
C VAL A 131 -9.04 9.39 -1.77
N LYS A 132 -9.06 8.08 -1.59
CA LYS A 132 -7.90 7.20 -1.55
C LYS A 132 -8.13 6.07 -2.53
N TRP A 133 -7.19 5.81 -3.43
CA TRP A 133 -7.25 4.71 -4.37
C TRP A 133 -5.95 3.91 -4.32
N GLU A 134 -6.04 2.71 -3.81
CA GLU A 134 -4.90 1.81 -3.61
C GLU A 134 -4.96 0.71 -4.66
N ASN A 135 -3.87 0.53 -5.38
CA ASN A 135 -3.72 -0.54 -6.35
C ASN A 135 -2.48 -1.35 -6.01
N ARG A 136 -2.63 -2.66 -5.98
CA ARG A 136 -1.56 -3.61 -5.68
C ARG A 136 -1.58 -4.76 -6.67
N LEU A 137 -0.49 -4.94 -7.39
CA LEU A 137 -0.24 -6.05 -8.27
C LEU A 137 0.79 -6.97 -7.62
N GLU A 138 0.42 -8.23 -7.43
CA GLU A 138 1.30 -9.29 -6.93
C GLU A 138 1.51 -10.34 -8.00
N LEU A 139 2.76 -10.55 -8.37
CA LEU A 139 3.18 -11.59 -9.31
C LEU A 139 4.15 -12.51 -8.57
N LYS A 140 3.80 -13.80 -8.49
CA LYS A 140 4.68 -14.81 -7.89
C LYS A 140 4.79 -15.98 -8.86
N TYR A 141 6.01 -16.40 -9.14
CA TYR A 141 6.26 -17.57 -9.94
C TYR A 141 7.41 -18.37 -9.36
N GLY A 142 7.10 -19.56 -8.93
CA GLY A 142 8.06 -20.51 -8.41
C GLY A 142 8.07 -21.79 -9.24
N MET A 143 9.24 -22.34 -9.46
CA MET A 143 9.43 -23.62 -10.14
C MET A 143 10.34 -24.53 -9.33
N GLN A 144 10.09 -25.81 -9.44
CA GLN A 144 10.91 -26.85 -8.82
C GLN A 144 11.11 -28.00 -9.78
N SER A 145 12.34 -28.52 -9.84
CA SER A 145 12.63 -29.81 -10.45
C SER A 145 12.83 -30.87 -9.38
N SER A 146 12.40 -32.10 -9.66
CA SER A 146 12.67 -33.27 -8.83
C SER A 146 12.93 -34.48 -9.74
N ARG A 147 13.96 -35.26 -9.42
CA ARG A 147 14.26 -36.48 -10.18
C ARG A 147 13.24 -37.59 -9.96
N SER A 148 12.45 -37.55 -8.88
CA SER A 148 11.38 -38.52 -8.61
C SER A 148 10.17 -38.34 -9.53
N ASP A 149 10.06 -37.19 -10.21
CA ASP A 149 9.01 -36.95 -11.19
C ASP A 149 9.48 -37.33 -12.59
N SER A 150 9.00 -38.47 -13.07
CA SER A 150 9.36 -38.97 -14.38
C SER A 150 8.63 -38.29 -15.56
N LEU A 151 7.53 -37.59 -15.26
CA LEU A 151 6.68 -36.95 -16.26
C LEU A 151 7.00 -35.48 -16.46
N HIS A 152 7.45 -34.78 -15.40
CA HIS A 152 7.63 -33.33 -15.43
C HIS A 152 9.03 -32.94 -14.99
N SER A 153 9.84 -32.40 -15.89
CA SER A 153 11.17 -31.87 -15.54
C SER A 153 11.11 -30.71 -14.56
N PHE A 154 10.09 -29.85 -14.68
CA PHE A 154 9.81 -28.74 -13.79
C PHE A 154 8.32 -28.65 -13.47
N LYS A 155 8.01 -28.30 -12.24
CA LYS A 155 6.65 -28.03 -11.76
C LYS A 155 6.57 -26.66 -11.10
N SER A 156 5.42 -25.99 -11.24
CA SER A 156 5.17 -24.77 -10.49
C SER A 156 4.93 -25.09 -9.00
N THR A 157 5.62 -24.39 -8.12
CA THR A 157 5.44 -24.43 -6.67
C THR A 157 4.61 -23.28 -6.16
N GLU A 158 4.80 -22.11 -6.76
CA GLU A 158 4.02 -20.89 -6.60
C GLU A 158 3.62 -20.40 -7.96
N ASP A 159 2.38 -20.01 -8.13
CA ASP A 159 1.90 -19.44 -9.38
C ASP A 159 0.72 -18.52 -9.07
N LEU A 160 0.96 -17.20 -9.10
CA LEU A 160 -0.02 -16.22 -8.71
C LEU A 160 0.13 -14.93 -9.51
N ILE A 161 -0.95 -14.52 -10.12
CA ILE A 161 -1.20 -13.16 -10.58
C ILE A 161 -2.36 -12.64 -9.76
N ARG A 162 -2.17 -11.62 -8.92
CA ARG A 162 -3.24 -11.00 -8.11
C ARG A 162 -3.23 -9.50 -8.31
N LEU A 163 -4.34 -8.95 -8.75
CA LEU A 163 -4.59 -7.52 -8.79
C LEU A 163 -5.63 -7.18 -7.73
N THR A 164 -5.27 -6.31 -6.81
CA THR A 164 -6.19 -5.72 -5.83
C THR A 164 -6.30 -4.22 -6.12
N SER A 165 -7.52 -3.73 -6.32
CA SER A 165 -7.80 -2.30 -6.50
C SER A 165 -8.88 -1.88 -5.51
N LYS A 166 -8.61 -0.87 -4.72
CA LYS A 166 -9.43 -0.43 -3.60
C LYS A 166 -9.64 1.08 -3.67
N LEU A 167 -10.87 1.48 -3.95
CA LEU A 167 -11.28 2.89 -3.97
C LEU A 167 -12.01 3.22 -2.68
N GLY A 168 -11.47 4.14 -1.88
CA GLY A 168 -12.00 4.58 -0.60
C GLY A 168 -12.43 6.04 -0.60
N LEU A 169 -13.62 6.31 -0.04
CA LEU A 169 -14.11 7.64 0.27
C LEU A 169 -14.09 7.84 1.77
N GLN A 170 -13.37 8.85 2.24
CA GLN A 170 -13.20 9.10 3.67
C GLN A 170 -14.54 9.48 4.35
N ALA A 171 -14.96 8.67 5.30
CA ALA A 171 -16.10 8.93 6.17
C ALA A 171 -15.68 9.67 7.45
N THR A 172 -14.61 9.20 8.10
CA THR A 172 -13.99 9.82 9.28
C THR A 172 -12.46 9.77 9.15
N LYS A 173 -11.72 10.20 10.17
CA LYS A 173 -10.24 10.19 10.15
C LYS A 173 -9.62 8.83 9.80
N ARG A 174 -10.28 7.71 10.16
CA ARG A 174 -9.77 6.34 9.99
C ARG A 174 -10.71 5.42 9.24
N TRP A 175 -11.96 5.82 8.99
CA TRP A 175 -12.95 5.03 8.29
C TRP A 175 -13.19 5.55 6.88
N TYR A 176 -13.31 4.62 5.93
CA TYR A 176 -13.54 4.86 4.51
C TYR A 176 -14.68 3.99 4.02
N TYR A 177 -15.61 4.54 3.24
CA TYR A 177 -16.48 3.74 2.40
C TYR A 177 -15.67 3.22 1.23
N THR A 178 -15.70 1.92 0.99
CA THR A 178 -14.74 1.29 0.09
C THR A 178 -15.44 0.38 -0.91
N VAL A 179 -15.00 0.49 -2.17
CA VAL A 179 -15.26 -0.50 -3.21
C VAL A 179 -13.94 -1.20 -3.48
N GLN A 180 -13.92 -2.54 -3.33
CA GLN A 180 -12.74 -3.36 -3.54
C GLN A 180 -12.95 -4.31 -4.71
N PHE A 181 -11.96 -4.40 -5.57
CA PHE A 181 -11.84 -5.40 -6.63
C PHE A 181 -10.60 -6.26 -6.38
N ILE A 182 -10.76 -7.58 -6.42
CA ILE A 182 -9.65 -8.53 -6.38
C ILE A 182 -9.81 -9.47 -7.57
N GLY A 183 -8.80 -9.50 -8.44
CA GLY A 183 -8.71 -10.48 -9.52
C GLY A 183 -7.49 -11.35 -9.32
N ASN A 184 -7.62 -12.68 -9.40
CA ASN A 184 -6.47 -13.56 -9.33
C ASN A 184 -6.56 -14.72 -10.31
N THR A 185 -5.40 -15.12 -10.84
CA THR A 185 -5.20 -16.27 -11.72
C THR A 185 -3.75 -16.76 -11.65
N GLN A 186 -3.39 -17.68 -12.51
CA GLN A 186 -2.04 -18.27 -12.63
C GLN A 186 -1.42 -17.94 -13.98
N PHE A 187 -0.07 -18.10 -14.08
CA PHE A 187 0.67 -17.98 -15.35
C PHE A 187 0.68 -19.27 -16.15
N SER A 188 0.87 -20.42 -15.47
CA SER A 188 1.24 -21.68 -16.10
C SER A 188 0.35 -22.84 -15.67
N HIS A 189 0.57 -23.98 -16.28
CA HIS A 189 -0.03 -25.24 -15.86
C HIS A 189 0.61 -25.73 -14.56
N SER A 190 -0.22 -26.18 -13.63
CA SER A 190 0.21 -26.81 -12.39
C SER A 190 -0.06 -28.30 -12.47
N TYR A 191 0.90 -29.10 -12.03
CA TYR A 191 0.87 -30.57 -12.02
C TYR A 191 1.17 -31.13 -10.64
N ARG A 192 0.69 -32.33 -10.33
CA ARG A 192 1.20 -33.13 -9.23
C ARG A 192 2.35 -34.02 -9.72
N SER A 193 3.18 -34.49 -8.79
CA SER A 193 4.25 -35.43 -9.10
C SER A 193 3.70 -36.71 -9.73
N ASN A 194 4.28 -37.13 -10.87
CA ASN A 194 3.91 -38.35 -11.58
C ASN A 194 2.42 -38.42 -11.98
N ASP A 195 1.73 -37.28 -12.14
CA ASP A 195 0.34 -37.20 -12.58
C ASP A 195 0.25 -36.29 -13.83
N PRO A 196 -0.19 -36.81 -14.99
CA PRO A 196 -0.28 -36.02 -16.22
C PRO A 196 -1.43 -35.02 -16.20
N LYS A 197 -2.31 -35.07 -15.18
CA LYS A 197 -3.47 -34.18 -15.10
C LYS A 197 -3.08 -32.75 -14.76
N ILE A 198 -3.67 -31.81 -15.48
CA ILE A 198 -3.55 -30.38 -15.18
C ILE A 198 -4.42 -30.06 -13.97
N TYR A 199 -3.85 -29.35 -13.01
CA TYR A 199 -4.52 -28.96 -11.76
C TYR A 199 -4.95 -27.50 -11.76
N SER A 200 -4.24 -26.64 -12.44
CA SER A 200 -4.60 -25.25 -12.74
C SER A 200 -3.83 -24.76 -13.97
N ALA A 201 -4.32 -23.71 -14.58
CA ALA A 201 -3.70 -23.08 -15.75
C ALA A 201 -4.05 -21.59 -15.80
N PHE A 202 -3.55 -20.86 -16.77
CA PHE A 202 -3.97 -19.49 -17.02
C PHE A 202 -5.47 -19.41 -17.25
N ALA A 203 -6.16 -18.55 -16.50
CA ALA A 203 -7.61 -18.42 -16.46
C ALA A 203 -8.36 -19.73 -16.12
N ALA A 204 -7.74 -20.62 -15.36
CA ALA A 204 -8.33 -21.88 -14.91
C ALA A 204 -7.82 -22.26 -13.51
N PRO A 205 -8.31 -21.62 -12.40
CA PRO A 205 -9.36 -20.62 -12.35
C PRO A 205 -8.91 -19.17 -12.58
N LEU A 206 -9.80 -18.33 -13.04
CA LEU A 206 -9.79 -16.89 -12.88
C LEU A 206 -10.85 -16.55 -11.81
N ASN A 207 -10.42 -16.04 -10.68
CA ASN A 207 -11.31 -15.58 -9.63
C ASN A 207 -11.41 -14.06 -9.67
N ILE A 208 -12.62 -13.54 -9.66
CA ILE A 208 -12.90 -12.11 -9.55
C ILE A 208 -13.82 -11.91 -8.36
N ASN A 209 -13.41 -11.02 -7.48
CA ASN A 209 -14.18 -10.60 -6.32
C ASN A 209 -14.41 -9.09 -6.40
N LEU A 210 -15.64 -8.67 -6.21
CA LEU A 210 -16.05 -7.27 -6.12
C LEU A 210 -16.85 -7.09 -4.83
N SER A 211 -16.40 -6.18 -3.98
CA SER A 211 -17.08 -5.95 -2.70
C SER A 211 -17.25 -4.47 -2.40
N ILE A 212 -18.31 -4.20 -1.63
CA ILE A 212 -18.68 -2.87 -1.16
C ILE A 212 -18.80 -2.92 0.35
N GLY A 213 -18.06 -2.05 1.02
CA GLY A 213 -18.00 -2.07 2.46
C GLY A 213 -17.34 -0.86 3.07
N MET A 214 -16.70 -1.08 4.21
CA MET A 214 -15.99 -0.06 4.95
C MET A 214 -14.59 -0.54 5.30
N ASP A 215 -13.62 0.36 5.18
CA ASP A 215 -12.23 0.14 5.60
C ASP A 215 -11.93 0.96 6.86
N TYR A 216 -11.24 0.32 7.79
CA TYR A 216 -10.62 0.97 8.93
C TYR A 216 -9.11 0.96 8.76
N SER A 217 -8.49 2.13 8.70
CA SER A 217 -7.04 2.27 8.58
C SER A 217 -6.37 2.16 9.94
N VAL A 218 -5.44 1.22 10.06
CA VAL A 218 -4.64 0.97 11.26
C VAL A 218 -3.28 1.65 11.11
N ASP A 219 -2.93 2.46 12.08
CA ASP A 219 -1.61 3.04 12.23
C ASP A 219 -1.35 3.20 13.74
N TRP A 220 -0.73 2.16 14.33
CA TRP A 220 -0.54 2.03 15.76
C TRP A 220 0.94 1.83 16.10
N MET A 221 1.27 1.91 17.39
CA MET A 221 2.62 1.66 17.92
C MET A 221 3.70 2.51 17.26
N ASN A 222 3.46 3.82 17.11
CA ASN A 222 4.39 4.75 16.44
C ASN A 222 4.76 4.29 15.03
N HIS A 223 3.75 3.98 14.21
CA HIS A 223 3.88 3.52 12.82
C HIS A 223 4.53 2.14 12.64
N ARG A 224 4.72 1.37 13.72
CA ARG A 224 5.28 0.00 13.63
C ARG A 224 4.24 -1.04 13.20
N LEU A 225 2.95 -0.79 13.45
CA LEU A 225 1.83 -1.63 13.01
C LEU A 225 0.93 -0.82 12.10
N LYS A 226 0.91 -1.18 10.83
CA LYS A 226 0.13 -0.53 9.78
C LYS A 226 -0.74 -1.54 9.06
N GLY A 227 -1.86 -1.07 8.54
CA GLY A 227 -2.72 -1.89 7.70
C GLY A 227 -4.14 -1.41 7.61
N ASN A 228 -5.01 -2.33 7.19
CA ASN A 228 -6.42 -2.04 6.99
C ASN A 228 -7.28 -3.23 7.40
N PHE A 229 -8.43 -2.95 7.98
CA PHE A 229 -9.54 -3.88 8.13
C PHE A 229 -10.60 -3.52 7.10
N HIS A 230 -10.92 -4.42 6.20
CA HIS A 230 -12.00 -4.30 5.24
C HIS A 230 -13.18 -5.16 5.68
N LEU A 231 -14.36 -4.56 5.81
CA LEU A 231 -15.59 -5.25 6.15
C LEU A 231 -16.62 -4.96 5.05
N ALA A 232 -16.98 -5.96 4.28
CA ALA A 232 -17.91 -5.83 3.19
C ALA A 232 -19.14 -6.73 3.38
N PRO A 233 -20.28 -6.16 3.77
CA PRO A 233 -21.54 -6.92 3.86
C PRO A 233 -22.06 -7.39 2.50
N LEU A 234 -21.63 -6.72 1.42
CA LEU A 234 -22.00 -7.09 0.06
C LEU A 234 -20.72 -7.43 -0.72
N ALA A 235 -20.59 -8.70 -1.06
CA ALA A 235 -19.51 -9.20 -1.88
C ALA A 235 -20.06 -10.12 -2.98
N TYR A 236 -19.56 -9.91 -4.17
CA TYR A 236 -19.84 -10.73 -5.34
C TYR A 236 -18.55 -11.45 -5.73
N ASN A 237 -18.61 -12.76 -5.85
CA ASN A 237 -17.50 -13.60 -6.26
C ASN A 237 -17.86 -14.33 -7.56
N MET A 238 -16.99 -14.23 -8.55
CA MET A 238 -17.10 -14.95 -9.81
C MET A 238 -15.85 -15.81 -9.99
N LYS A 239 -16.06 -17.10 -10.20
CA LYS A 239 -15.03 -18.05 -10.55
C LYS A 239 -15.24 -18.51 -11.99
N TYR A 240 -14.22 -18.33 -12.83
CA TYR A 240 -14.24 -18.73 -14.22
C TYR A 240 -13.17 -19.79 -14.48
N THR A 241 -13.49 -20.77 -15.33
CA THR A 241 -12.49 -21.71 -15.84
C THR A 241 -12.60 -21.86 -17.35
N ARG A 242 -11.45 -21.75 -18.00
CA ARG A 242 -11.33 -22.05 -19.42
C ARG A 242 -11.42 -23.56 -19.71
N MET A 243 -11.04 -24.41 -18.72
CA MET A 243 -10.93 -25.85 -18.87
C MET A 243 -12.10 -26.56 -18.19
N LEU A 244 -12.95 -27.21 -18.98
CA LEU A 244 -14.10 -27.96 -18.48
C LEU A 244 -13.72 -29.15 -17.57
N GLU A 245 -12.52 -29.70 -17.76
CA GLU A 245 -12.00 -30.80 -16.94
C GLU A 245 -11.79 -30.39 -15.47
N LEU A 246 -11.61 -29.08 -15.20
CA LEU A 246 -11.39 -28.55 -13.86
C LEU A 246 -12.67 -28.12 -13.14
N THR A 247 -13.82 -28.12 -13.82
CA THR A 247 -15.10 -27.59 -13.28
C THR A 247 -15.49 -28.24 -11.97
N ARG A 248 -15.44 -29.58 -11.89
CA ARG A 248 -15.78 -30.33 -10.67
C ARG A 248 -14.91 -29.94 -9.48
N ARG A 249 -13.60 -29.76 -9.72
CA ARG A 249 -12.66 -29.39 -8.66
C ARG A 249 -12.85 -27.96 -8.16
N LEU A 250 -13.35 -27.09 -9.03
CA LEU A 250 -13.59 -25.69 -8.74
C LEU A 250 -15.01 -25.44 -8.19
N GLY A 251 -15.81 -26.50 -8.02
CA GLY A 251 -17.20 -26.40 -7.57
C GLY A 251 -18.16 -25.85 -8.63
N ILE A 252 -17.71 -25.78 -9.90
CA ILE A 252 -18.52 -25.32 -11.03
C ILE A 252 -19.35 -26.52 -11.57
N LYS A 253 -20.61 -26.29 -11.88
CA LYS A 253 -21.47 -27.34 -12.47
C LYS A 253 -20.92 -27.82 -13.79
N ASP A 254 -21.00 -29.12 -14.04
CA ASP A 254 -20.55 -29.75 -15.29
C ASP A 254 -21.16 -29.03 -16.52
N GLY A 255 -20.32 -28.72 -17.49
CA GLY A 255 -20.70 -28.00 -18.71
C GLY A 255 -20.76 -26.48 -18.61
N ASN A 256 -20.58 -25.91 -17.41
CA ASN A 256 -20.51 -24.46 -17.21
C ASN A 256 -19.05 -24.02 -17.02
N HIS A 257 -18.77 -22.78 -17.45
CA HIS A 257 -17.48 -22.14 -17.25
C HIS A 257 -17.44 -21.19 -16.04
N PHE A 258 -18.60 -20.83 -15.50
CA PHE A 258 -18.74 -19.80 -14.48
C PHE A 258 -19.45 -20.32 -13.24
N LEU A 259 -19.00 -19.84 -12.10
CA LEU A 259 -19.69 -19.91 -10.82
C LEU A 259 -19.85 -18.49 -10.29
N HIS A 260 -21.06 -18.13 -9.93
CA HIS A 260 -21.39 -16.82 -9.36
C HIS A 260 -21.92 -17.00 -7.96
N ASP A 261 -21.32 -16.30 -7.02
CA ASP A 261 -21.71 -16.31 -5.62
C ASP A 261 -21.89 -14.89 -5.09
N PHE A 262 -22.86 -14.72 -4.20
CA PHE A 262 -23.06 -13.50 -3.43
C PHE A 262 -22.93 -13.82 -1.96
N GLY A 263 -22.28 -12.94 -1.22
CA GLY A 263 -22.05 -13.14 0.20
C GLY A 263 -21.54 -11.90 0.89
N SER A 264 -20.90 -12.13 2.02
CA SER A 264 -20.19 -11.11 2.78
C SER A 264 -18.72 -11.50 2.90
N GLU A 265 -17.83 -10.51 2.97
CA GLU A 265 -16.41 -10.76 3.15
C GLU A 265 -15.80 -9.83 4.17
N PHE A 266 -14.69 -10.26 4.70
CA PHE A 266 -13.78 -9.39 5.44
C PHE A 266 -12.33 -9.68 5.03
N THR A 267 -11.50 -8.65 5.09
CA THR A 267 -10.05 -8.77 4.89
C THR A 267 -9.34 -7.97 5.97
N VAL A 268 -8.33 -8.57 6.56
CA VAL A 268 -7.43 -7.93 7.52
C VAL A 268 -6.03 -8.00 6.92
N ASP A 269 -5.52 -6.87 6.49
CA ASP A 269 -4.15 -6.73 5.97
C ASP A 269 -3.33 -5.93 6.98
N LEU A 270 -2.34 -6.57 7.61
CA LEU A 270 -1.48 -5.92 8.59
C LEU A 270 -0.01 -6.16 8.27
N GLU A 271 0.78 -5.14 8.49
CA GLU A 271 2.23 -5.21 8.49
C GLU A 271 2.74 -4.72 9.84
N TRP A 272 3.40 -5.61 10.56
CA TRP A 272 3.94 -5.33 11.88
C TRP A 272 5.47 -5.46 11.87
N GLN A 273 6.15 -4.37 12.15
CA GLN A 273 7.59 -4.37 12.40
C GLN A 273 7.83 -4.76 13.86
N LEU A 274 7.99 -6.07 14.08
CA LEU A 274 8.24 -6.64 15.42
C LEU A 274 9.58 -6.18 15.97
N MET A 275 10.63 -6.22 15.12
CA MET A 275 11.98 -5.77 15.41
C MET A 275 12.54 -5.05 14.17
N GLU A 276 13.67 -4.36 14.27
CA GLU A 276 14.34 -3.73 13.12
C GLU A 276 14.64 -4.74 12.00
N SER A 277 14.99 -5.96 12.38
CA SER A 277 15.31 -7.06 11.47
C SER A 277 14.14 -7.98 11.15
N LEU A 278 12.98 -7.87 11.85
CA LEU A 278 11.85 -8.79 11.70
C LEU A 278 10.56 -8.04 11.40
N THR A 279 10.02 -8.32 10.23
CA THR A 279 8.71 -7.82 9.79
C THR A 279 7.74 -9.00 9.63
N TRP A 280 6.56 -8.89 10.22
CA TRP A 280 5.45 -9.80 10.02
C TRP A 280 4.38 -9.14 9.17
N LYS A 281 4.10 -9.71 8.01
CA LYS A 281 2.96 -9.34 7.15
C LYS A 281 1.92 -10.44 7.26
N THR A 282 0.70 -10.06 7.59
CA THR A 282 -0.42 -11.01 7.70
C THR A 282 -1.61 -10.51 6.89
N ARG A 283 -2.25 -11.42 6.18
CA ARG A 283 -3.49 -11.19 5.47
C ARG A 283 -4.47 -12.30 5.84
N LEU A 284 -5.53 -11.94 6.54
CA LEU A 284 -6.65 -12.81 6.83
C LEU A 284 -7.83 -12.40 5.96
N TYR A 285 -8.28 -13.30 5.09
CA TYR A 285 -9.43 -13.12 4.23
C TYR A 285 -10.51 -14.14 4.60
N GLY A 286 -11.74 -13.68 4.73
CA GLY A 286 -12.89 -14.53 4.95
C GLY A 286 -14.03 -14.14 4.01
N TYR A 287 -14.66 -15.15 3.41
CA TYR A 287 -15.82 -15.00 2.54
C TYR A 287 -16.88 -16.01 2.93
N SER A 288 -18.13 -15.58 3.03
CA SER A 288 -19.24 -16.45 3.36
C SER A 288 -20.46 -16.12 2.52
N THR A 289 -21.06 -17.15 1.91
CA THR A 289 -22.37 -17.08 1.26
C THR A 289 -23.49 -17.49 2.20
N TYR A 290 -23.21 -17.63 3.52
CA TYR A 290 -24.10 -18.21 4.54
C TYR A 290 -24.44 -19.70 4.34
N LYS A 291 -23.98 -20.30 3.24
CA LYS A 291 -24.05 -21.75 2.94
C LYS A 291 -22.67 -22.36 2.77
N ARG A 292 -21.71 -21.54 2.38
CA ARG A 292 -20.32 -21.90 2.16
C ARG A 292 -19.43 -20.84 2.81
N THR A 293 -18.35 -21.28 3.41
CA THR A 293 -17.37 -20.39 4.05
C THR A 293 -15.97 -20.72 3.56
N GLU A 294 -15.24 -19.68 3.21
CA GLU A 294 -13.84 -19.74 2.83
C GLU A 294 -13.04 -18.80 3.73
N LEU A 295 -11.96 -19.32 4.33
CA LEU A 295 -11.05 -18.54 5.17
C LEU A 295 -9.62 -18.80 4.71
N GLU A 296 -8.89 -17.73 4.44
CA GLU A 296 -7.50 -17.76 4.03
C GLU A 296 -6.67 -16.89 4.96
N TRP A 297 -5.58 -17.45 5.50
CA TRP A 297 -4.72 -16.71 6.41
C TRP A 297 -3.25 -16.80 5.98
N GLU A 298 -2.83 -15.83 5.18
CA GLU A 298 -1.45 -15.71 4.71
C GLU A 298 -0.59 -15.00 5.77
N ASN A 299 0.50 -15.64 6.21
CA ASN A 299 1.46 -15.06 7.14
C ASN A 299 2.85 -15.10 6.52
N THR A 300 3.53 -13.97 6.50
CA THR A 300 4.90 -13.85 6.00
C THR A 300 5.78 -13.20 7.07
N PHE A 301 6.73 -13.95 7.58
CA PHE A 301 7.78 -13.46 8.47
C PHE A 301 9.03 -13.21 7.64
N THR A 302 9.52 -11.98 7.62
CA THR A 302 10.73 -11.59 6.89
C THR A 302 11.81 -11.21 7.88
N PHE A 303 12.89 -11.97 7.89
CA PHE A 303 14.09 -11.74 8.68
C PHE A 303 15.14 -11.08 7.78
N ARG A 304 15.48 -9.82 8.02
CA ARG A 304 16.51 -9.08 7.28
C ARG A 304 17.86 -9.24 7.96
N PHE A 305 18.81 -9.82 7.26
CA PHE A 305 20.20 -9.90 7.75
C PHE A 305 21.02 -8.68 7.37
N ASN A 306 20.75 -8.15 6.18
CA ASN A 306 21.33 -6.90 5.70
C ASN A 306 20.42 -6.26 4.63
N ARG A 307 20.91 -5.24 3.93
CA ARG A 307 20.17 -4.49 2.91
C ARG A 307 19.66 -5.35 1.74
N TYR A 308 20.32 -6.44 1.44
CA TYR A 308 20.06 -7.25 0.26
C TYR A 308 19.64 -8.69 0.57
N ILE A 309 20.02 -9.23 1.73
CA ILE A 309 19.81 -10.63 2.09
C ILE A 309 18.73 -10.72 3.16
N SER A 310 17.72 -11.54 2.90
CA SER A 310 16.65 -11.84 3.84
C SER A 310 16.28 -13.32 3.82
N SER A 311 15.79 -13.81 4.95
CA SER A 311 15.06 -15.08 5.03
C SER A 311 13.58 -14.80 5.16
N ARG A 312 12.77 -15.65 4.55
CA ARG A 312 11.32 -15.54 4.59
C ARG A 312 10.70 -16.87 4.98
N VAL A 313 9.82 -16.83 5.97
CA VAL A 313 8.97 -17.95 6.37
C VAL A 313 7.54 -17.58 6.03
N PHE A 314 6.89 -18.43 5.23
CA PHE A 314 5.51 -18.24 4.79
C PHE A 314 4.66 -19.39 5.33
N ILE A 315 3.53 -19.07 5.95
CA ILE A 315 2.58 -20.02 6.52
C ILE A 315 1.18 -19.61 6.07
N TYR A 316 0.48 -20.51 5.39
CA TYR A 316 -0.81 -20.26 4.78
C TYR A 316 -1.81 -21.38 5.09
N PRO A 317 -2.48 -21.34 6.26
CA PRO A 317 -3.65 -22.15 6.50
C PRO A 317 -4.86 -21.63 5.72
N ARG A 318 -5.64 -22.55 5.17
CA ARG A 318 -6.86 -22.26 4.42
C ARG A 318 -7.96 -23.23 4.85
N PHE A 319 -9.15 -22.71 5.03
CA PHE A 319 -10.39 -23.45 5.23
C PHE A 319 -11.34 -23.19 4.07
N ASP A 320 -11.95 -24.24 3.50
CA ASP A 320 -12.94 -24.09 2.42
C ASP A 320 -13.91 -25.29 2.49
N ASP A 321 -15.12 -25.06 2.95
CA ASP A 321 -16.17 -26.08 3.03
C ASP A 321 -16.90 -26.30 1.68
N GLY A 322 -16.54 -25.54 0.65
CA GLY A 322 -17.04 -25.73 -0.72
C GLY A 322 -16.28 -26.77 -1.54
N VAL A 323 -15.21 -27.37 -0.98
CA VAL A 323 -14.44 -28.45 -1.61
C VAL A 323 -14.79 -29.80 -0.99
N SER A 324 -14.39 -30.90 -1.65
CA SER A 324 -14.55 -32.24 -1.11
C SER A 324 -13.78 -32.39 0.22
N ARG A 325 -14.44 -32.94 1.23
CA ARG A 325 -13.83 -33.20 2.54
C ARG A 325 -12.71 -34.22 2.40
N ASP A 326 -11.56 -33.91 2.98
CA ASP A 326 -10.46 -34.84 3.13
C ASP A 326 -10.64 -35.70 4.39
N ASP A 327 -10.20 -36.96 4.36
CA ASP A 327 -10.38 -37.89 5.46
C ASP A 327 -9.52 -37.55 6.70
N HIS A 328 -8.35 -36.92 6.50
CA HIS A 328 -7.42 -36.58 7.58
C HIS A 328 -7.52 -35.12 8.01
N TYR A 329 -7.67 -34.20 7.04
CA TYR A 329 -7.62 -32.75 7.29
C TYR A 329 -8.98 -32.07 7.21
N ALA A 330 -10.05 -32.82 6.92
CA ALA A 330 -11.41 -32.31 6.71
C ALA A 330 -11.44 -31.23 5.59
N PHE A 331 -11.70 -29.97 5.95
CA PHE A 331 -11.74 -28.85 5.01
C PHE A 331 -10.52 -27.92 5.14
N TRP A 332 -9.56 -28.29 6.00
CA TRP A 332 -8.35 -27.52 6.23
C TRP A 332 -7.26 -27.88 5.24
N GLN A 333 -6.53 -26.87 4.81
CA GLN A 333 -5.36 -26.98 3.94
C GLN A 333 -4.24 -26.15 4.55
N LEU A 334 -3.02 -26.61 4.45
CA LEU A 334 -1.85 -25.89 4.93
C LEU A 334 -0.79 -25.86 3.83
N LYS A 335 -0.21 -24.69 3.60
CA LYS A 335 0.96 -24.51 2.78
C LYS A 335 1.99 -23.71 3.56
N GLU A 336 3.21 -24.22 3.63
CA GLU A 336 4.32 -23.54 4.27
C GLU A 336 5.58 -23.63 3.42
N PHE A 337 6.41 -22.64 3.51
CA PHE A 337 7.79 -22.72 3.01
C PHE A 337 8.69 -21.74 3.76
N ALA A 338 9.97 -22.09 3.85
CA ALA A 338 11.03 -21.23 4.33
C ALA A 338 12.07 -21.05 3.22
N SER A 339 12.59 -19.84 3.07
CA SER A 339 13.54 -19.51 2.02
C SER A 339 14.52 -18.45 2.46
N ILE A 340 15.68 -18.44 1.84
CA ILE A 340 16.67 -17.38 1.94
C ILE A 340 16.96 -16.84 0.55
N GLY A 341 17.14 -15.54 0.41
CA GLY A 341 17.35 -14.96 -0.89
C GLY A 341 17.60 -13.46 -0.86
N PHE A 342 17.62 -12.87 -2.05
CA PHE A 342 17.80 -11.44 -2.25
C PHE A 342 16.46 -10.72 -2.26
N GLN A 343 16.43 -9.55 -1.63
CA GLN A 343 15.27 -8.66 -1.62
C GLN A 343 15.70 -7.23 -1.93
N TYR A 344 14.91 -6.54 -2.74
CA TYR A 344 15.05 -5.12 -3.03
C TYR A 344 13.67 -4.44 -2.93
N SER A 345 13.60 -3.32 -2.21
CA SER A 345 12.39 -2.50 -2.04
C SER A 345 12.69 -1.07 -2.45
N PHE A 346 11.75 -0.41 -3.15
CA PHE A 346 11.86 0.97 -3.60
C PHE A 346 10.57 1.77 -3.38
#